data_59b8b90eca6977ea43d9ac131fdc6303
#
_entry.id   59b8b90eca6977ea43d9ac131fdc6303
#
_cell.length_a   1.000
_cell.length_b   1.000
_cell.length_c   1.000
_cell.angle_alpha   90.00
_cell.angle_beta   90.00
_cell.angle_gamma   90.00
#
_symmetry.space_group_name_H-M   'P 1'
#
loop_
_entity.id
_entity.type
_entity.pdbx_description
1 polymer ?
#
loop_
_entity_poly.entity_id
_entity_poly.type
_entity_poly.pdbx_seq_one_letter_code
_entity_poly.pdbx_strand_id
1 'polypeptide(L)'
;DNGRSRGLGDVYKRQAENRESFANLLKDLNLLQPKNGLANSQLEALEISRQLGFPLLIRPSYVLGGRAMMVAETEEELQHFFEEALRVSPEHPVLLDEFVKDAVEVDVDLLADGENSELGGILEHIESAGVHSGDSACVFPPHSLSEKTLLELERQAKLLAKNLKVRGLMNIQFAVRDSEIFIIEANPRASRTVPFVSKSIG
;
A
#
# COMPACT_ATOMS: atom_id res chain seq x y z
N ASP A 1 20.97 22.79 -17.32
CA ASP A 1 20.82 21.44 -17.87
C ASP A 1 20.06 20.51 -16.90
N ASN A 2 18.78 20.83 -16.63
CA ASN A 2 17.94 20.17 -15.65
C ASN A 2 16.77 19.36 -16.29
N GLY A 3 16.90 18.96 -17.54
CA GLY A 3 15.78 18.43 -18.33
C GLY A 3 15.68 16.91 -18.50
N ARG A 4 16.66 16.09 -18.12
CA ARG A 4 16.72 14.68 -18.51
C ARG A 4 16.40 13.66 -17.41
N SER A 5 16.30 14.04 -16.17
CA SER A 5 15.98 13.09 -15.08
C SER A 5 14.48 13.00 -14.74
N ARG A 6 13.67 13.94 -15.21
CA ARG A 6 12.22 14.00 -14.89
C ARG A 6 11.35 13.03 -15.68
N GLY A 7 11.77 12.55 -16.84
CA GLY A 7 10.88 11.83 -17.76
C GLY A 7 10.62 10.37 -17.42
N LEU A 8 11.62 9.62 -16.96
CA LEU A 8 11.47 8.19 -16.69
C LEU A 8 10.94 7.93 -15.25
N GLY A 9 11.46 8.64 -14.27
CA GLY A 9 10.98 8.55 -12.89
C GLY A 9 9.51 8.94 -12.74
N ASP A 10 9.05 9.96 -13.47
CA ASP A 10 7.66 10.42 -13.43
C ASP A 10 6.68 9.44 -14.08
N VAL A 11 7.08 8.68 -15.10
CA VAL A 11 6.22 7.68 -15.75
C VAL A 11 5.98 6.49 -14.81
N TYR A 12 7.02 6.01 -14.13
CA TYR A 12 6.90 4.87 -13.22
C TYR A 12 6.22 5.25 -11.92
N LYS A 13 6.47 6.45 -11.42
CA LYS A 13 5.75 7.01 -10.29
C LYS A 13 4.26 7.13 -10.56
N ARG A 14 3.88 7.61 -11.76
CA ARG A 14 2.48 7.65 -12.21
C ARG A 14 1.85 6.26 -12.35
N GLN A 15 2.59 5.23 -12.73
CA GLN A 15 2.05 3.86 -12.80
C GLN A 15 1.76 3.29 -11.41
N ALA A 16 2.65 3.49 -10.45
CA ALA A 16 2.40 3.06 -9.06
C ALA A 16 1.31 3.91 -8.38
N GLU A 17 1.21 5.19 -8.74
CA GLU A 17 0.18 6.11 -8.26
C GLU A 17 -1.16 5.94 -9.00
N ASN A 18 -1.17 5.41 -10.22
CA ASN A 18 -2.38 5.07 -10.94
C ASN A 18 -2.87 3.68 -10.50
N ARG A 19 -3.86 3.66 -9.63
CA ARG A 19 -4.38 2.46 -8.97
C ARG A 19 -4.91 1.40 -9.94
N GLU A 20 -5.56 1.80 -11.02
CA GLU A 20 -6.07 0.85 -12.02
C GLU A 20 -4.92 0.15 -12.74
N SER A 21 -3.91 0.89 -13.18
CA SER A 21 -2.71 0.33 -13.81
C SER A 21 -1.94 -0.55 -12.83
N PHE A 22 -1.88 -0.17 -11.55
CA PHE A 22 -1.24 -0.96 -10.51
C PHE A 22 -2.02 -2.24 -10.22
N ALA A 23 -3.34 -2.18 -10.12
CA ALA A 23 -4.19 -3.36 -9.93
C ALA A 23 -4.05 -4.36 -11.08
N ASN A 24 -4.01 -3.88 -12.33
CA ASN A 24 -3.78 -4.72 -13.50
C ASN A 24 -2.39 -5.37 -13.46
N LEU A 25 -1.35 -4.61 -13.09
CA LEU A 25 -0.01 -5.16 -12.90
C LEU A 25 0.01 -6.26 -11.84
N LEU A 26 -0.61 -6.06 -10.67
CA LEU A 26 -0.66 -7.07 -9.62
C LEU A 26 -1.38 -8.33 -10.10
N LYS A 27 -2.48 -8.18 -10.82
CA LYS A 27 -3.22 -9.29 -11.43
C LYS A 27 -2.37 -10.08 -12.42
N ASP A 28 -1.64 -9.40 -13.30
CA ASP A 28 -0.76 -10.03 -14.29
C ASP A 28 0.40 -10.78 -13.63
N LEU A 29 0.83 -10.32 -12.47
CA LEU A 29 1.89 -10.95 -11.66
C LEU A 29 1.36 -12.02 -10.69
N ASN A 30 0.05 -12.28 -10.65
CA ASN A 30 -0.62 -13.14 -9.66
C ASN A 30 -0.30 -12.75 -8.22
N LEU A 31 -0.27 -11.45 -7.94
CA LEU A 31 -0.08 -10.88 -6.61
C LEU A 31 -1.43 -10.41 -6.06
N LEU A 32 -1.65 -10.60 -4.75
CA LEU A 32 -2.89 -10.22 -4.11
C LEU A 32 -2.86 -8.76 -3.68
N GLN A 33 -3.99 -8.11 -3.78
CA GLN A 33 -4.31 -6.84 -3.13
C GLN A 33 -5.69 -6.94 -2.48
N PRO A 34 -6.02 -6.13 -1.46
CA PRO A 34 -7.38 -6.04 -0.97
C PRO A 34 -8.33 -5.68 -2.12
N LYS A 35 -9.51 -6.28 -2.11
CA LYS A 35 -10.56 -5.89 -3.06
C LYS A 35 -10.91 -4.44 -2.83
N ASN A 36 -11.22 -3.72 -3.91
CA ASN A 36 -11.52 -2.30 -3.80
C ASN A 36 -12.53 -1.86 -4.87
N GLY A 37 -13.08 -0.66 -4.65
CA GLY A 37 -13.96 0.00 -5.59
C GLY A 37 -13.89 1.52 -5.43
N LEU A 38 -14.21 2.24 -6.49
CA LEU A 38 -14.28 3.71 -6.51
C LEU A 38 -15.74 4.15 -6.54
N ALA A 39 -16.14 5.01 -5.62
CA ALA A 39 -17.48 5.56 -5.53
C ALA A 39 -17.46 7.08 -5.71
N ASN A 40 -18.34 7.59 -6.57
CA ASN A 40 -18.57 9.01 -6.77
C ASN A 40 -19.84 9.49 -6.04
N SER A 41 -20.64 8.55 -5.53
CA SER A 41 -21.87 8.81 -4.82
C SER A 41 -22.07 7.83 -3.67
N GLN A 42 -22.91 8.23 -2.73
CA GLN A 42 -23.27 7.37 -1.59
C GLN A 42 -23.96 6.06 -2.03
N LEU A 43 -24.77 6.12 -3.11
CA LEU A 43 -25.40 4.93 -3.68
C LEU A 43 -24.36 3.95 -4.24
N GLU A 44 -23.38 4.45 -4.99
CA GLU A 44 -22.28 3.61 -5.48
C GLU A 44 -21.46 3.02 -4.32
N ALA A 45 -21.22 3.80 -3.26
CA ALA A 45 -20.51 3.32 -2.07
C ALA A 45 -21.27 2.16 -1.40
N LEU A 46 -22.59 2.25 -1.29
CA LEU A 46 -23.43 1.18 -0.75
C LEU A 46 -23.45 -0.06 -1.65
N GLU A 47 -23.48 0.10 -2.97
CA GLU A 47 -23.39 -1.03 -3.89
C GLU A 47 -22.04 -1.74 -3.78
N ILE A 48 -20.95 -0.99 -3.70
CA ILE A 48 -19.61 -1.54 -3.50
C ILE A 48 -19.50 -2.25 -2.14
N SER A 49 -20.02 -1.66 -1.07
CA SER A 49 -19.97 -2.28 0.26
C SER A 49 -20.67 -3.63 0.32
N ARG A 50 -21.78 -3.82 -0.42
CA ARG A 50 -22.47 -5.11 -0.53
C ARG A 50 -21.64 -6.18 -1.22
N GLN A 51 -20.71 -5.78 -2.10
CA GLN A 51 -19.82 -6.70 -2.81
C GLN A 51 -18.56 -7.03 -2.00
N LEU A 52 -18.01 -6.03 -1.30
CA LEU A 52 -16.77 -6.16 -0.54
C LEU A 52 -17.00 -6.72 0.87
N GLY A 53 -18.15 -6.41 1.48
CA GLY A 53 -18.41 -6.68 2.90
C GLY A 53 -17.79 -5.63 3.82
N PHE A 54 -18.00 -5.79 5.11
CA PHE A 54 -17.41 -4.97 6.17
C PHE A 54 -16.39 -5.78 6.98
N PRO A 55 -15.38 -5.12 7.58
CA PRO A 55 -15.10 -3.68 7.57
C PRO A 55 -14.49 -3.18 6.26
N LEU A 56 -14.67 -1.87 5.97
CA LEU A 56 -14.14 -1.19 4.80
C LEU A 56 -13.24 -0.03 5.20
N LEU A 57 -12.11 0.11 4.52
CA LEU A 57 -11.27 1.29 4.62
C LEU A 57 -11.71 2.33 3.58
N ILE A 58 -12.09 3.50 4.06
CA ILE A 58 -12.54 4.64 3.24
C ILE A 58 -11.38 5.60 3.08
N ARG A 59 -11.02 5.90 1.84
CA ARG A 59 -9.90 6.79 1.52
C ARG A 59 -10.29 7.84 0.50
N PRO A 60 -10.24 9.14 0.82
CA PRO A 60 -10.36 10.19 -0.18
C PRO A 60 -9.24 10.06 -1.21
N SER A 61 -9.54 10.31 -2.49
CA SER A 61 -8.51 10.34 -3.53
C SER A 61 -7.59 11.56 -3.36
N TYR A 62 -6.31 11.40 -3.71
CA TYR A 62 -5.31 12.48 -3.76
C TYR A 62 -5.00 13.18 -2.42
N VAL A 63 -5.30 12.57 -1.30
CA VAL A 63 -4.90 13.07 0.02
C VAL A 63 -3.56 12.46 0.41
N LEU A 64 -2.58 13.31 0.75
CA LEU A 64 -1.25 12.88 1.16
C LEU A 64 -1.23 12.53 2.66
N GLY A 65 -0.51 11.46 3.00
CA GLY A 65 -0.15 11.13 4.38
C GLY A 65 -1.26 10.54 5.22
N GLY A 66 -2.17 9.74 4.63
CA GLY A 66 -3.19 9.00 5.38
C GLY A 66 -4.25 9.85 6.08
N ARG A 67 -4.32 11.14 5.78
CA ARG A 67 -5.35 12.02 6.35
C ARG A 67 -6.73 11.60 5.89
N ALA A 68 -7.68 11.59 6.83
CA ALA A 68 -9.08 11.22 6.60
C ALA A 68 -9.29 9.78 6.08
N MET A 69 -8.38 8.84 6.38
CA MET A 69 -8.66 7.42 6.24
C MET A 69 -9.49 6.97 7.45
N MET A 70 -10.58 6.27 7.17
CA MET A 70 -11.51 5.81 8.20
C MET A 70 -11.92 4.38 7.92
N VAL A 71 -12.07 3.58 8.99
CA VAL A 71 -12.58 2.22 8.89
C VAL A 71 -14.05 2.23 9.26
N ALA A 72 -14.92 1.79 8.36
CA ALA A 72 -16.34 1.61 8.61
C ALA A 72 -16.62 0.13 8.88
N GLU A 73 -17.27 -0.16 9.97
CA GLU A 73 -17.72 -1.50 10.35
C GLU A 73 -19.19 -1.74 10.00
N THR A 74 -19.94 -0.67 9.75
CA THR A 74 -21.37 -0.71 9.43
C THR A 74 -21.71 0.19 8.24
N GLU A 75 -22.92 0.01 7.70
CA GLU A 75 -23.45 0.83 6.59
C GLU A 75 -23.67 2.27 7.05
N GLU A 76 -24.08 2.50 8.30
CA GLU A 76 -24.26 3.84 8.87
C GLU A 76 -22.93 4.58 8.98
N GLU A 77 -21.89 3.90 9.44
CA GLU A 77 -20.53 4.47 9.51
C GLU A 77 -19.98 4.76 8.11
N LEU A 78 -20.23 3.85 7.15
CA LEU A 78 -19.85 4.08 5.75
C LEU A 78 -20.48 5.36 5.21
N GLN A 79 -21.76 5.58 5.43
CA GLN A 79 -22.46 6.79 4.97
C GLN A 79 -21.85 8.05 5.57
N HIS A 80 -21.63 8.04 6.88
CA HIS A 80 -21.05 9.17 7.59
C HIS A 80 -19.64 9.51 7.11
N PHE A 81 -18.76 8.52 7.06
CA PHE A 81 -17.37 8.70 6.65
C PHE A 81 -17.22 9.01 5.16
N PHE A 82 -18.12 8.50 4.33
CA PHE A 82 -18.15 8.84 2.91
C PHE A 82 -18.45 10.33 2.67
N GLU A 83 -19.39 10.90 3.42
CA GLU A 83 -19.66 12.34 3.37
C GLU A 83 -18.46 13.16 3.81
N GLU A 84 -17.75 12.75 4.85
CA GLU A 84 -16.53 13.42 5.29
C GLU A 84 -15.43 13.33 4.22
N ALA A 85 -15.26 12.18 3.60
CA ALA A 85 -14.30 11.97 2.52
C ALA A 85 -14.60 12.88 1.31
N LEU A 86 -15.87 13.06 0.92
CA LEU A 86 -16.27 13.97 -0.14
C LEU A 86 -16.00 15.44 0.20
N ARG A 87 -16.10 15.83 1.47
CA ARG A 87 -15.76 17.22 1.89
C ARG A 87 -14.28 17.52 1.73
N VAL A 88 -13.43 16.51 1.93
CA VAL A 88 -11.97 16.64 1.79
C VAL A 88 -11.55 16.67 0.32
N SER A 89 -12.23 15.91 -0.54
CA SER A 89 -11.89 15.78 -1.97
C SER A 89 -13.17 15.75 -2.85
N PRO A 90 -13.87 16.86 -3.00
CA PRO A 90 -15.21 16.88 -3.60
C PRO A 90 -15.24 16.59 -5.10
N GLU A 91 -14.12 16.79 -5.81
CA GLU A 91 -14.04 16.57 -7.27
C GLU A 91 -13.51 15.19 -7.66
N HIS A 92 -13.20 14.32 -6.66
CA HIS A 92 -12.56 13.04 -6.90
C HIS A 92 -13.33 11.89 -6.24
N PRO A 93 -13.31 10.70 -6.84
CA PRO A 93 -13.96 9.54 -6.26
C PRO A 93 -13.32 9.15 -4.92
N VAL A 94 -14.14 8.60 -4.05
CA VAL A 94 -13.70 8.00 -2.78
C VAL A 94 -13.38 6.53 -3.04
N LEU A 95 -12.23 6.08 -2.56
CA LEU A 95 -11.82 4.69 -2.62
C LEU A 95 -12.35 3.95 -1.40
N LEU A 96 -12.93 2.80 -1.65
CA LEU A 96 -13.34 1.82 -0.64
C LEU A 96 -12.48 0.57 -0.82
N ASP A 97 -11.71 0.22 0.18
CA ASP A 97 -10.91 -1.02 0.18
C ASP A 97 -11.49 -2.01 1.21
N GLU A 98 -11.45 -3.29 0.88
CA GLU A 98 -11.61 -4.36 1.87
C GLU A 98 -10.56 -4.17 2.98
N PHE A 99 -10.99 -4.06 4.21
CA PHE A 99 -10.08 -3.97 5.34
C PHE A 99 -9.61 -5.39 5.73
N VAL A 100 -8.32 -5.65 5.58
CA VAL A 100 -7.73 -6.96 5.92
C VAL A 100 -7.57 -7.05 7.44
N LYS A 101 -8.66 -7.42 8.11
CA LYS A 101 -8.71 -7.53 9.57
C LYS A 101 -7.73 -8.59 10.07
N ASP A 102 -7.16 -8.35 11.25
CA ASP A 102 -6.23 -9.25 11.95
C ASP A 102 -4.94 -9.56 11.14
N ALA A 103 -4.62 -8.72 10.15
CA ALA A 103 -3.38 -8.84 9.42
C ALA A 103 -2.21 -8.18 10.18
N VAL A 104 -1.02 -8.73 9.97
CA VAL A 104 0.24 -8.10 10.35
C VAL A 104 0.67 -7.20 9.21
N GLU A 105 0.83 -5.90 9.45
CA GLU A 105 1.37 -4.99 8.45
C GLU A 105 2.90 -5.05 8.42
N VAL A 106 3.45 -4.93 7.21
CA VAL A 106 4.88 -5.10 6.96
C VAL A 106 5.35 -4.08 5.95
N ASP A 107 6.40 -3.34 6.29
CA ASP A 107 7.13 -2.50 5.34
C ASP A 107 8.34 -3.26 4.79
N VAL A 108 8.50 -3.26 3.48
CA VAL A 108 9.68 -3.81 2.81
C VAL A 108 10.40 -2.70 2.06
N ASP A 109 11.64 -2.45 2.45
CA ASP A 109 12.52 -1.51 1.75
C ASP A 109 13.50 -2.25 0.86
N LEU A 110 13.66 -1.80 -0.38
CA LEU A 110 14.62 -2.34 -1.34
C LEU A 110 15.30 -1.25 -2.16
N LEU A 111 16.46 -1.59 -2.71
CA LEU A 111 17.22 -0.79 -3.67
C LEU A 111 17.25 -1.50 -5.02
N ALA A 112 17.00 -0.79 -6.10
CA ALA A 112 16.98 -1.37 -7.44
C ALA A 112 17.71 -0.48 -8.46
N ASP A 113 18.28 -1.10 -9.51
CA ASP A 113 18.96 -0.43 -10.63
C ASP A 113 18.16 -0.45 -11.94
N GLY A 114 16.95 -1.01 -11.91
CA GLY A 114 16.05 -1.20 -13.04
C GLY A 114 16.02 -2.64 -13.58
N GLU A 115 17.01 -3.45 -13.26
CA GLU A 115 17.10 -4.87 -13.64
C GLU A 115 17.21 -5.77 -12.41
N ASN A 116 18.09 -5.41 -11.49
CA ASN A 116 18.35 -6.13 -10.24
C ASN A 116 17.83 -5.32 -9.06
N SER A 117 17.58 -6.01 -7.96
CA SER A 117 17.18 -5.36 -6.71
C SER A 117 17.69 -6.13 -5.50
N GLU A 118 18.09 -5.38 -4.49
CA GLU A 118 18.55 -5.91 -3.21
C GLU A 118 17.60 -5.50 -2.10
N LEU A 119 17.32 -6.45 -1.21
CA LEU A 119 16.51 -6.23 -0.04
C LEU A 119 17.28 -5.38 0.97
N GLY A 120 16.76 -4.23 1.33
CA GLY A 120 17.28 -3.40 2.42
C GLY A 120 16.83 -3.94 3.78
N GLY A 121 15.53 -4.22 3.92
CA GLY A 121 14.97 -4.77 5.14
C GLY A 121 13.48 -5.01 5.10
N ILE A 122 13.02 -5.84 6.01
CA ILE A 122 11.61 -6.13 6.27
C ILE A 122 11.32 -5.69 7.70
N LEU A 123 10.35 -4.81 7.89
CA LEU A 123 9.95 -4.28 9.19
C LEU A 123 8.51 -4.71 9.47
N GLU A 124 8.30 -5.31 10.63
CA GLU A 124 6.98 -5.73 11.09
C GLU A 124 6.37 -4.64 11.98
N HIS A 125 5.12 -4.25 11.72
CA HIS A 125 4.39 -3.30 12.55
C HIS A 125 3.94 -3.95 13.86
N ILE A 126 4.02 -3.19 14.95
CA ILE A 126 3.54 -3.64 16.28
C ILE A 126 2.05 -3.37 16.41
N GLU A 127 1.58 -2.26 15.87
CA GLU A 127 0.17 -1.89 15.89
C GLU A 127 -0.63 -2.75 14.91
N SER A 128 -1.91 -2.92 15.23
CA SER A 128 -2.86 -3.64 14.36
C SER A 128 -3.01 -2.96 13.01
N ALA A 129 -3.35 -3.74 11.99
CA ALA A 129 -3.64 -3.24 10.65
C ALA A 129 -4.65 -2.07 10.66
N GLY A 130 -4.40 -1.07 9.82
CA GLY A 130 -5.21 0.15 9.71
C GLY A 130 -4.66 1.36 10.46
N VAL A 131 -3.64 1.21 11.28
CA VAL A 131 -2.87 2.34 11.81
C VAL A 131 -1.93 2.83 10.72
N HIS A 132 -1.93 4.14 10.45
CA HIS A 132 -1.05 4.71 9.42
C HIS A 132 0.41 4.38 9.73
N SER A 133 1.16 3.91 8.73
CA SER A 133 2.56 3.48 8.88
C SER A 133 3.48 4.53 9.53
N GLY A 134 3.09 5.81 9.45
CA GLY A 134 3.78 6.91 10.11
C GLY A 134 3.63 6.99 11.61
N ASP A 135 2.58 6.37 12.11
CA ASP A 135 2.20 6.39 13.54
C ASP A 135 2.41 5.02 14.18
N SER A 136 2.81 4.01 13.39
CA SER A 136 3.12 2.67 13.86
C SER A 136 4.58 2.53 14.26
N ALA A 137 4.82 1.85 15.39
CA ALA A 137 6.13 1.35 15.74
C ALA A 137 6.44 0.07 14.95
N CYS A 138 7.71 -0.13 14.59
CA CYS A 138 8.14 -1.28 13.82
C CYS A 138 9.25 -2.05 14.53
N VAL A 139 9.25 -3.37 14.35
CA VAL A 139 10.32 -4.26 14.79
C VAL A 139 11.18 -4.66 13.60
N PHE A 140 12.49 -4.58 13.79
CA PHE A 140 13.50 -5.04 12.82
C PHE A 140 14.59 -5.84 13.54
N PRO A 141 14.89 -7.11 13.13
CA PRO A 141 14.18 -7.91 12.12
C PRO A 141 12.76 -8.30 12.56
N PRO A 142 11.89 -8.75 11.63
CA PRO A 142 10.55 -9.23 11.93
C PRO A 142 10.53 -10.31 13.01
N HIS A 143 9.51 -10.32 13.86
CA HIS A 143 9.44 -11.18 15.02
C HIS A 143 8.42 -12.33 14.88
N SER A 144 7.23 -12.06 14.32
CA SER A 144 6.14 -13.03 14.28
C SER A 144 6.04 -13.79 12.95
N LEU A 145 6.70 -13.30 11.90
CA LEU A 145 6.59 -13.86 10.55
C LEU A 145 7.48 -15.08 10.37
N SER A 146 6.95 -16.11 9.70
CA SER A 146 7.72 -17.30 9.36
C SER A 146 8.79 -17.01 8.30
N GLU A 147 9.88 -17.79 8.29
CA GLU A 147 10.91 -17.70 7.26
C GLU A 147 10.34 -17.83 5.84
N LYS A 148 9.35 -18.72 5.65
CA LYS A 148 8.65 -18.88 4.38
C LYS A 148 7.94 -17.58 3.96
N THR A 149 7.30 -16.90 4.90
CA THR A 149 6.63 -15.63 4.65
C THR A 149 7.63 -14.54 4.29
N LEU A 150 8.75 -14.46 5.01
CA LEU A 150 9.83 -13.51 4.74
C LEU A 150 10.42 -13.68 3.34
N LEU A 151 10.70 -14.91 2.93
CA LEU A 151 11.19 -15.22 1.58
C LEU A 151 10.17 -14.84 0.49
N GLU A 152 8.88 -15.05 0.76
CA GLU A 152 7.83 -14.72 -0.20
C GLU A 152 7.61 -13.19 -0.30
N LEU A 153 7.70 -12.45 0.82
CA LEU A 153 7.69 -10.98 0.82
C LEU A 153 8.84 -10.42 -0.02
N GLU A 154 10.06 -10.94 0.19
CA GLU A 154 11.23 -10.56 -0.60
C GLU A 154 11.02 -10.85 -2.09
N ARG A 155 10.55 -12.07 -2.43
CA ARG A 155 10.27 -12.45 -3.82
C ARG A 155 9.27 -11.51 -4.48
N GLN A 156 8.16 -11.21 -3.81
CA GLN A 156 7.13 -10.31 -4.33
C GLN A 156 7.66 -8.88 -4.50
N ALA A 157 8.42 -8.38 -3.53
CA ALA A 157 9.02 -7.07 -3.59
C ALA A 157 9.99 -6.92 -4.78
N LYS A 158 10.88 -7.90 -4.97
CA LYS A 158 11.81 -7.95 -6.11
C LYS A 158 11.08 -8.05 -7.45
N LEU A 159 10.01 -8.85 -7.51
CA LEU A 159 9.18 -8.98 -8.70
C LEU A 159 8.52 -7.65 -9.08
N LEU A 160 7.97 -6.93 -8.12
CA LEU A 160 7.38 -5.60 -8.32
C LEU A 160 8.43 -4.59 -8.79
N ALA A 161 9.58 -4.50 -8.11
CA ALA A 161 10.63 -3.57 -8.46
C ALA A 161 11.10 -3.75 -9.91
N LYS A 162 11.26 -5.00 -10.35
CA LYS A 162 11.63 -5.35 -11.73
C LYS A 162 10.58 -4.91 -12.74
N ASN A 163 9.30 -5.20 -12.49
CA ASN A 163 8.21 -4.89 -13.43
C ASN A 163 7.89 -3.39 -13.47
N LEU A 164 8.05 -2.68 -12.35
CA LEU A 164 7.98 -1.23 -12.27
C LEU A 164 9.27 -0.55 -12.78
N LYS A 165 10.32 -1.32 -13.12
CA LYS A 165 11.65 -0.84 -13.56
C LYS A 165 12.20 0.22 -12.63
N VAL A 166 12.09 -0.03 -11.34
CA VAL A 166 12.51 0.91 -10.29
C VAL A 166 14.01 1.15 -10.38
N ARG A 167 14.41 2.43 -10.28
CA ARG A 167 15.80 2.83 -10.13
C ARG A 167 15.93 3.70 -8.89
N GLY A 168 16.59 3.17 -7.87
CA GLY A 168 16.72 3.77 -6.55
C GLY A 168 15.94 2.99 -5.49
N LEU A 169 15.51 3.68 -4.46
CA LEU A 169 14.80 3.09 -3.33
C LEU A 169 13.32 2.89 -3.64
N MET A 170 12.77 1.81 -3.14
CA MET A 170 11.35 1.49 -3.17
C MET A 170 10.93 0.95 -1.80
N ASN A 171 9.80 1.43 -1.32
CA ASN A 171 9.11 0.89 -0.16
C ASN A 171 7.81 0.24 -0.61
N ILE A 172 7.50 -0.93 -0.08
CA ILE A 172 6.25 -1.64 -0.32
C ILE A 172 5.62 -1.96 1.02
N GLN A 173 4.35 -1.62 1.16
CA GLN A 173 3.54 -1.99 2.31
C GLN A 173 2.72 -3.24 1.99
N PHE A 174 2.82 -4.22 2.86
CA PHE A 174 2.09 -5.47 2.80
C PHE A 174 1.20 -5.65 4.02
N ALA A 175 0.14 -6.43 3.86
CA ALA A 175 -0.62 -7.00 4.97
C ALA A 175 -0.55 -8.53 4.85
N VAL A 176 -0.19 -9.21 5.93
CA VAL A 176 -0.05 -10.66 6.00
C VAL A 176 -1.12 -11.23 6.92
N ARG A 177 -1.98 -12.10 6.39
CA ARG A 177 -3.01 -12.81 7.15
C ARG A 177 -2.99 -14.29 6.78
N ASP A 178 -2.86 -15.17 7.73
CA ASP A 178 -2.93 -16.62 7.54
C ASP A 178 -2.05 -17.16 6.39
N SER A 179 -0.89 -16.57 6.16
CA SER A 179 0.03 -16.86 5.04
C SER A 179 -0.38 -16.26 3.69
N GLU A 180 -1.49 -15.56 3.58
CA GLU A 180 -1.81 -14.72 2.43
C GLU A 180 -1.09 -13.38 2.57
N ILE A 181 -0.51 -12.91 1.47
CA ILE A 181 0.25 -11.66 1.43
C ILE A 181 -0.45 -10.70 0.48
N PHE A 182 -0.98 -9.61 1.02
CA PHE A 182 -1.67 -8.58 0.27
C PHE A 182 -0.76 -7.36 0.11
N ILE A 183 -0.67 -6.83 -1.09
CA ILE A 183 0.04 -5.58 -1.36
C ILE A 183 -0.92 -4.43 -1.13
N ILE A 184 -0.57 -3.55 -0.20
CA ILE A 184 -1.36 -2.36 0.15
C ILE A 184 -0.93 -1.18 -0.71
N GLU A 185 0.38 -0.93 -0.79
CA GLU A 185 0.95 0.20 -1.50
C GLU A 185 2.39 -0.07 -1.93
N ALA A 186 2.78 0.50 -3.07
CA ALA A 186 4.16 0.49 -3.54
C ALA A 186 4.63 1.92 -3.84
N ASN A 187 5.68 2.34 -3.17
CA ASN A 187 6.23 3.68 -3.22
C ASN A 187 7.65 3.67 -3.78
N PRO A 188 7.86 4.01 -5.07
CA PRO A 188 9.20 4.09 -5.66
C PRO A 188 9.94 5.37 -5.20
N ARG A 189 10.22 5.45 -3.93
CA ARG A 189 10.93 6.54 -3.26
C ARG A 189 11.55 6.07 -1.96
N ALA A 190 12.46 6.86 -1.39
CA ALA A 190 12.95 6.62 -0.03
C ALA A 190 11.80 6.66 0.97
N SER A 191 11.74 5.66 1.84
CA SER A 191 10.82 5.61 2.97
C SER A 191 11.45 6.28 4.20
N ARG A 192 10.65 6.45 5.25
CA ARG A 192 11.14 6.91 6.56
C ARG A 192 11.95 5.85 7.28
N THR A 193 11.77 4.59 6.94
CA THR A 193 12.44 3.43 7.52
C THR A 193 13.87 3.25 7.01
N VAL A 194 14.19 3.69 5.78
CA VAL A 194 15.51 3.54 5.17
C VAL A 194 16.66 4.05 6.04
N PRO A 195 16.60 5.25 6.68
CA PRO A 195 17.69 5.70 7.54
C PRO A 195 17.92 4.82 8.77
N PHE A 196 16.86 4.22 9.30
CA PHE A 196 16.94 3.27 10.41
C PHE A 196 17.54 1.94 9.96
N VAL A 197 16.98 1.35 8.89
CA VAL A 197 17.44 0.07 8.31
C VAL A 197 18.91 0.16 7.95
N SER A 198 19.33 1.20 7.23
CA SER A 198 20.72 1.36 6.80
C SER A 198 21.74 1.44 7.95
N LYS A 199 21.31 1.90 9.13
CA LYS A 199 22.15 1.92 10.33
C LYS A 199 22.11 0.63 11.12
N SER A 200 21.05 -0.16 10.98
CA SER A 200 20.85 -1.38 11.75
C SER A 200 21.55 -2.59 11.12
N ILE A 201 21.77 -2.55 9.82
CA ILE A 201 22.46 -3.65 9.08
C ILE A 201 23.96 -3.41 8.87
N GLY A 202 24.50 -2.25 9.21
CA GLY A 202 25.92 -1.89 9.11
C GLY A 202 26.28 -1.16 7.84
#